data_8269b1a2b03d1d46ec8caa59f0aba9e2
#
_entry.id   8269b1a2b03d1d46ec8caa59f0aba9e2
#
_cell.length_a   1.000
_cell.length_b   1.000
_cell.length_c   1.000
_cell.angle_alpha   90.00
_cell.angle_beta   90.00
_cell.angle_gamma   90.00
#
_symmetry.space_group_name_H-M   'P 1'
#
loop_
_entity.id
_entity.type
_entity.pdbx_description
1 polymer ?
#
loop_
_entity_poly.entity_id
_entity_poly.type
_entity_poly.pdbx_seq_one_letter_code
_entity_poly.pdbx_strand_id
1 'polypeptide(L)'
;MPSPFFRAFRKTLLVLVVVAAAAAIVVTMAFPILQMSGTSMTDTLHDQDIVVSMRSSDYKAGDIVAFYYNDKILVKRVIATSGQRVDIDQQGNVSVDGVQLDEPYVSERAIGDCNITLPYQVPDGRIFVMGDRRSTSIDSRNKTVGCIAEEQIVGKLMFCVWPFERFGFIV
;
A
#
# COMPACT_ATOMS: atom_id res chain seq x y z
N MET A 1 -46.43 22.60 23.65
CA MET A 1 -45.00 22.54 23.98
C MET A 1 -44.57 21.10 24.04
N PRO A 2 -43.40 20.68 23.48
CA PRO A 2 -42.97 19.26 23.54
C PRO A 2 -42.73 18.88 25.00
N SER A 3 -43.15 17.63 25.34
CA SER A 3 -42.98 17.09 26.69
C SER A 3 -41.53 17.08 27.14
N PRO A 4 -41.21 17.15 28.45
CA PRO A 4 -39.83 17.09 28.95
C PRO A 4 -39.11 15.81 28.50
N PHE A 5 -39.83 14.72 28.37
CA PHE A 5 -39.34 13.45 27.81
C PHE A 5 -38.86 13.59 26.36
N PHE A 6 -39.63 14.25 25.51
CA PHE A 6 -39.27 14.43 24.10
C PHE A 6 -38.05 15.34 23.92
N ARG A 7 -37.88 16.34 24.79
CA ARG A 7 -36.68 17.19 24.81
C ARG A 7 -35.44 16.42 25.28
N ALA A 8 -35.56 15.61 26.32
CA ALA A 8 -34.47 14.75 26.76
C ALA A 8 -34.06 13.74 25.68
N PHE A 9 -35.03 13.06 25.08
CA PHE A 9 -34.78 12.10 23.98
C PHE A 9 -34.06 12.75 22.81
N ARG A 10 -34.50 13.91 22.33
CA ARG A 10 -33.80 14.63 21.25
C ARG A 10 -32.37 15.00 21.61
N LYS A 11 -32.12 15.44 22.86
CA LYS A 11 -30.74 15.73 23.29
C LYS A 11 -29.84 14.50 23.29
N THR A 12 -30.34 13.38 23.83
CA THR A 12 -29.59 12.10 23.81
C THR A 12 -29.31 11.62 22.40
N LEU A 13 -30.32 11.65 21.52
CA LEU A 13 -30.16 11.26 20.13
C LEU A 13 -29.12 12.14 19.40
N LEU A 14 -29.17 13.45 19.63
CA LEU A 14 -28.22 14.38 19.03
C LEU A 14 -26.78 14.10 19.48
N VAL A 15 -26.57 13.84 20.79
CA VAL A 15 -25.26 13.48 21.32
C VAL A 15 -24.76 12.18 20.69
N LEU A 16 -25.62 11.16 20.58
CA LEU A 16 -25.23 9.88 19.93
C LEU A 16 -24.85 10.08 18.46
N VAL A 17 -25.59 10.90 17.73
CA VAL A 17 -25.27 11.21 16.32
C VAL A 17 -23.94 11.93 16.20
N VAL A 18 -23.67 12.92 17.06
CA VAL A 18 -22.41 13.65 17.06
C VAL A 18 -21.22 12.72 17.38
N VAL A 19 -21.38 11.88 18.40
CA VAL A 19 -20.33 10.90 18.77
C VAL A 19 -20.08 9.91 17.64
N ALA A 20 -21.15 9.38 17.03
CA ALA A 20 -21.03 8.47 15.90
C ALA A 20 -20.33 9.12 14.68
N ALA A 21 -20.70 10.38 14.37
CA ALA A 21 -20.06 11.14 13.30
C ALA A 21 -18.57 11.40 13.57
N ALA A 22 -18.23 11.79 14.80
CA ALA A 22 -16.83 11.98 15.20
C ALA A 22 -16.03 10.67 15.10
N ALA A 23 -16.58 9.57 15.57
CA ALA A 23 -15.95 8.25 15.46
C ALA A 23 -15.74 7.84 13.99
N ALA A 24 -16.73 8.05 13.13
CA ALA A 24 -16.63 7.77 11.70
C ALA A 24 -15.50 8.58 11.04
N ILE A 25 -15.36 9.86 11.35
CA ILE A 25 -14.27 10.71 10.86
C ILE A 25 -12.91 10.15 11.30
N VAL A 26 -12.75 9.81 12.57
CA VAL A 26 -11.48 9.25 13.07
C VAL A 26 -11.13 7.93 12.35
N VAL A 27 -12.11 7.05 12.19
CA VAL A 27 -11.91 5.77 11.49
C VAL A 27 -11.49 5.99 10.04
N THR A 28 -12.17 6.87 9.30
CA THR A 28 -11.83 7.12 7.89
C THR A 28 -10.48 7.80 7.72
N MET A 29 -10.03 8.59 8.69
CA MET A 29 -8.69 9.18 8.68
C MET A 29 -7.59 8.17 9.00
N ALA A 30 -7.87 7.18 9.87
CA ALA A 30 -6.91 6.14 10.25
C ALA A 30 -6.83 5.01 9.23
N PHE A 31 -7.94 4.69 8.56
CA PHE A 31 -8.08 3.56 7.65
C PHE A 31 -8.60 4.02 6.26
N PRO A 32 -7.73 4.62 5.45
CA PRO A 32 -8.09 4.98 4.08
C PRO A 32 -8.55 3.75 3.28
N ILE A 33 -9.68 3.89 2.58
CA ILE A 33 -10.21 2.86 1.67
C ILE A 33 -9.79 3.25 0.26
N LEU A 34 -9.23 2.30 -0.47
CA LEU A 34 -8.73 2.49 -1.82
C LEU A 34 -9.37 1.47 -2.77
N GLN A 35 -9.67 1.92 -3.98
CA GLN A 35 -10.04 1.03 -5.08
C GLN A 35 -8.82 0.81 -5.97
N MET A 36 -8.49 -0.46 -6.20
CA MET A 36 -7.37 -0.85 -7.05
C MET A 36 -7.68 -0.56 -8.51
N SER A 37 -6.66 -0.09 -9.23
CA SER A 37 -6.73 0.09 -10.68
C SER A 37 -5.46 -0.40 -11.34
N GLY A 38 -5.62 -1.24 -12.36
CA GLY A 38 -4.52 -1.82 -13.13
C GLY A 38 -4.07 -3.19 -12.65
N THR A 39 -3.04 -3.70 -13.32
CA THR A 39 -2.62 -5.12 -13.21
C THR A 39 -1.23 -5.31 -12.62
N SER A 40 -0.55 -4.26 -12.15
CA SER A 40 0.85 -4.34 -11.69
C SER A 40 1.06 -5.16 -10.41
N MET A 41 -0.03 -5.44 -9.68
CA MET A 41 -0.04 -6.26 -8.46
C MET A 41 -0.86 -7.55 -8.67
N THR A 42 -1.14 -7.91 -9.95
CA THR A 42 -1.91 -9.12 -10.29
C THR A 42 -1.23 -10.36 -9.73
N ASP A 43 -2.03 -11.28 -9.32
CA ASP A 43 -1.93 -12.44 -8.48
C ASP A 43 -2.19 -12.11 -7.00
N THR A 44 -1.67 -11.02 -6.46
CA THR A 44 -1.98 -10.59 -5.08
C THR A 44 -3.23 -9.69 -5.03
N LEU A 45 -3.26 -8.65 -5.88
CA LEU A 45 -4.38 -7.71 -5.96
C LEU A 45 -4.82 -7.52 -7.41
N HIS A 46 -6.12 -7.46 -7.63
CA HIS A 46 -6.71 -7.35 -8.95
C HIS A 46 -7.34 -5.98 -9.17
N ASP A 47 -7.56 -5.67 -10.44
CA ASP A 47 -8.33 -4.48 -10.81
C ASP A 47 -9.71 -4.49 -10.16
N GLN A 48 -10.18 -3.33 -9.69
CA GLN A 48 -11.44 -3.10 -8.99
C GLN A 48 -11.52 -3.66 -7.55
N ASP A 49 -10.45 -4.26 -7.01
CA ASP A 49 -10.45 -4.61 -5.59
C ASP A 49 -10.62 -3.38 -4.71
N ILE A 50 -11.44 -3.50 -3.67
CA ILE A 50 -11.56 -2.47 -2.63
C ILE A 50 -10.76 -2.95 -1.42
N VAL A 51 -9.78 -2.16 -1.03
CA VAL A 51 -8.84 -2.51 0.03
C VAL A 51 -8.82 -1.45 1.12
N VAL A 52 -8.57 -1.87 2.34
CA VAL A 52 -8.36 -0.99 3.50
C VAL A 52 -6.88 -0.91 3.76
N SER A 53 -6.39 0.31 3.86
CA SER A 53 -5.02 0.60 4.27
C SER A 53 -4.99 1.17 5.69
N MET A 54 -3.82 1.10 6.33
CA MET A 54 -3.55 1.70 7.62
C MET A 54 -2.29 2.54 7.54
N ARG A 55 -2.33 3.74 8.08
CA ARG A 55 -1.13 4.56 8.23
C ARG A 55 -0.16 3.89 9.19
N SER A 56 1.08 3.80 8.79
CA SER A 56 2.18 3.24 9.59
C SER A 56 3.42 4.10 9.41
N SER A 57 4.33 4.06 10.34
CA SER A 57 5.67 4.61 10.24
C SER A 57 6.76 3.52 10.18
N ASP A 58 6.36 2.25 10.23
CA ASP A 58 7.26 1.09 10.19
C ASP A 58 6.88 0.21 9.01
N TYR A 59 7.60 0.36 7.91
CA TYR A 59 7.42 -0.43 6.69
C TYR A 59 8.54 -1.46 6.58
N LYS A 60 8.17 -2.69 6.20
CA LYS A 60 9.07 -3.85 6.11
C LYS A 60 9.01 -4.47 4.73
N ALA A 61 10.07 -5.16 4.35
CA ALA A 61 10.07 -5.99 3.15
C ALA A 61 8.87 -6.96 3.18
N GLY A 62 8.16 -7.04 2.07
CA GLY A 62 6.91 -7.79 1.92
C GLY A 62 5.63 -6.95 2.11
N ASP A 63 5.67 -5.82 2.80
CA ASP A 63 4.49 -4.96 2.96
C ASP A 63 4.01 -4.39 1.62
N ILE A 64 2.71 -4.35 1.41
CA ILE A 64 2.13 -3.68 0.24
C ILE A 64 1.70 -2.29 0.67
N VAL A 65 2.19 -1.27 -0.04
CA VAL A 65 1.96 0.14 0.30
C VAL A 65 1.30 0.88 -0.85
N ALA A 66 0.40 1.80 -0.49
CA ALA A 66 -0.15 2.81 -1.38
C ALA A 66 0.61 4.12 -1.17
N PHE A 67 1.01 4.80 -2.24
CA PHE A 67 1.75 6.05 -2.17
C PHE A 67 1.37 7.00 -3.30
N TYR A 68 1.55 8.29 -3.05
CA TYR A 68 1.34 9.33 -4.05
C TYR A 68 2.50 9.36 -5.06
N TYR A 69 2.15 9.32 -6.33
CA TYR A 69 3.07 9.53 -7.44
C TYR A 69 2.41 10.44 -8.48
N ASN A 70 2.89 11.66 -8.62
CA ASN A 70 2.20 12.72 -9.34
C ASN A 70 0.75 12.85 -8.83
N ASP A 71 -0.23 12.89 -9.72
CA ASP A 71 -1.66 13.03 -9.37
C ASP A 71 -2.37 11.67 -9.16
N LYS A 72 -1.61 10.59 -8.91
CA LYS A 72 -2.15 9.22 -8.78
C LYS A 72 -1.67 8.57 -7.50
N ILE A 73 -2.44 7.60 -7.03
CA ILE A 73 -2.01 6.66 -5.99
C ILE A 73 -1.57 5.38 -6.69
N LEU A 74 -0.32 4.99 -6.46
CA LEU A 74 0.22 3.72 -6.90
C LEU A 74 0.27 2.75 -5.73
N VAL A 75 0.13 1.47 -6.02
CA VAL A 75 0.26 0.39 -5.04
C VAL A 75 1.38 -0.54 -5.49
N LYS A 76 2.34 -0.79 -4.60
CA LYS A 76 3.51 -1.64 -4.83
C LYS A 76 3.90 -2.37 -3.55
N ARG A 77 4.73 -3.40 -3.69
CA ARG A 77 5.31 -4.14 -2.57
C ARG A 77 6.67 -3.55 -2.19
N VAL A 78 6.89 -3.39 -0.89
CA VAL A 78 8.18 -3.00 -0.33
C VAL A 78 9.16 -4.16 -0.50
N ILE A 79 10.27 -3.89 -1.12
CA ILE A 79 11.36 -4.86 -1.35
C ILE A 79 12.51 -4.60 -0.37
N ALA A 80 12.84 -3.33 -0.18
CA ALA A 80 13.91 -2.94 0.73
C ALA A 80 13.61 -1.59 1.36
N THR A 81 14.18 -1.37 2.53
CA THR A 81 14.05 -0.14 3.32
C THR A 81 15.36 0.64 3.34
N SER A 82 15.34 1.81 3.98
CA SER A 82 16.47 2.73 4.12
C SER A 82 17.78 2.00 4.44
N GLY A 83 18.84 2.34 3.72
CA GLY A 83 20.19 1.82 3.93
C GLY A 83 20.45 0.42 3.34
N GLN A 84 19.43 -0.31 2.91
CA GLN A 84 19.60 -1.62 2.30
C GLN A 84 20.04 -1.53 0.84
N ARG A 85 20.71 -2.57 0.36
CA ARG A 85 21.22 -2.65 -1.01
C ARG A 85 20.46 -3.68 -1.82
N VAL A 86 19.82 -3.25 -2.90
CA VAL A 86 19.04 -4.09 -3.80
C VAL A 86 19.87 -4.44 -5.02
N ASP A 87 19.87 -5.71 -5.38
CA ASP A 87 20.41 -6.20 -6.66
C ASP A 87 19.37 -7.06 -7.37
N ILE A 88 19.38 -7.02 -8.70
CA ILE A 88 18.44 -7.77 -9.55
C ILE A 88 19.26 -8.37 -10.70
N ASP A 89 19.24 -9.67 -10.81
CA ASP A 89 19.95 -10.35 -11.88
C ASP A 89 19.18 -10.33 -13.22
N GLN A 90 19.80 -10.84 -14.28
CA GLN A 90 19.21 -10.88 -15.62
C GLN A 90 17.97 -11.78 -15.70
N GLN A 91 17.82 -12.73 -14.78
CA GLN A 91 16.69 -13.63 -14.65
C GLN A 91 15.54 -12.99 -13.84
N GLY A 92 15.77 -11.81 -13.25
CA GLY A 92 14.81 -11.10 -12.43
C GLY A 92 14.75 -11.59 -10.98
N ASN A 93 15.76 -12.36 -10.51
CA ASN A 93 15.89 -12.68 -9.08
C ASN A 93 16.35 -11.45 -8.32
N VAL A 94 15.67 -11.18 -7.21
CA VAL A 94 15.97 -10.02 -6.37
C VAL A 94 16.75 -10.46 -5.15
N SER A 95 17.79 -9.72 -4.81
CA SER A 95 18.53 -9.87 -3.56
C SER A 95 18.62 -8.56 -2.80
N VAL A 96 18.59 -8.64 -1.48
CA VAL A 96 18.75 -7.50 -0.57
C VAL A 96 19.90 -7.81 0.38
N ASP A 97 20.88 -6.92 0.42
CA ASP A 97 22.11 -7.08 1.20
C ASP A 97 22.86 -8.41 0.91
N GLY A 98 22.75 -8.87 -0.36
CA GLY A 98 23.36 -10.11 -0.83
C GLY A 98 22.55 -11.39 -0.52
N VAL A 99 21.40 -11.28 0.12
CA VAL A 99 20.50 -12.40 0.39
C VAL A 99 19.36 -12.40 -0.64
N GLN A 100 19.23 -13.50 -1.38
CA GLN A 100 18.15 -13.66 -2.34
C GLN A 100 16.80 -13.75 -1.62
N LEU A 101 15.82 -12.97 -2.11
CA LEU A 101 14.46 -12.98 -1.56
C LEU A 101 13.70 -14.22 -2.03
N ASP A 102 12.93 -14.80 -1.12
CA ASP A 102 11.88 -15.74 -1.46
C ASP A 102 10.60 -14.96 -1.79
N GLU A 103 10.16 -15.08 -3.04
CA GLU A 103 9.07 -14.25 -3.60
C GLU A 103 7.96 -15.13 -4.19
N PRO A 104 7.20 -15.86 -3.33
CA PRO A 104 6.13 -16.75 -3.79
C PRO A 104 4.97 -16.03 -4.48
N TYR A 105 4.88 -14.71 -4.28
CA TYR A 105 3.87 -13.82 -4.87
C TYR A 105 4.23 -13.39 -6.32
N VAL A 106 5.41 -13.76 -6.82
CA VAL A 106 5.85 -13.46 -8.20
C VAL A 106 5.66 -14.69 -9.06
N SER A 107 4.66 -14.67 -9.92
CA SER A 107 4.39 -15.77 -10.85
C SER A 107 5.40 -15.83 -12.01
N GLU A 108 5.86 -14.65 -12.47
CA GLU A 108 6.82 -14.53 -13.57
C GLU A 108 7.94 -13.55 -13.19
N ARG A 109 9.15 -14.05 -13.04
CA ARG A 109 10.33 -13.22 -12.78
C ARG A 109 10.78 -12.52 -14.03
N ALA A 110 11.05 -11.23 -13.94
CA ALA A 110 11.59 -10.43 -15.03
C ALA A 110 12.32 -9.21 -14.47
N ILE A 111 13.38 -8.78 -15.15
CA ILE A 111 14.05 -7.51 -14.82
C ILE A 111 13.11 -6.30 -15.06
N GLY A 112 12.18 -6.44 -16.01
CA GLY A 112 11.19 -5.43 -16.36
C GLY A 112 11.80 -4.12 -16.86
N ASP A 113 11.09 -3.01 -16.66
CA ASP A 113 11.58 -1.67 -16.99
C ASP A 113 12.56 -1.18 -15.94
N CYS A 114 13.83 -1.60 -16.07
CA CYS A 114 14.91 -1.30 -15.16
C CYS A 114 15.97 -0.42 -15.84
N ASN A 115 16.05 0.84 -15.44
CA ASN A 115 17.05 1.79 -15.94
C ASN A 115 17.92 2.43 -14.84
N ILE A 116 17.83 1.91 -13.61
CA ILE A 116 18.74 2.24 -12.51
C ILE A 116 20.06 1.47 -12.64
N THR A 117 21.09 1.92 -11.94
CA THR A 117 22.35 1.18 -11.82
C THR A 117 22.22 0.19 -10.67
N LEU A 118 22.42 -1.08 -10.95
CA LEU A 118 22.45 -2.15 -9.94
C LEU A 118 23.90 -2.52 -9.61
N PRO A 119 24.17 -2.94 -8.37
CA PRO A 119 23.26 -2.91 -7.22
C PRO A 119 22.96 -1.48 -6.74
N TYR A 120 21.72 -1.28 -6.27
CA TYR A 120 21.19 0.03 -5.89
C TYR A 120 21.10 0.17 -4.37
N GLN A 121 21.67 1.26 -3.83
CA GLN A 121 21.57 1.60 -2.41
C GLN A 121 20.30 2.42 -2.16
N VAL A 122 19.42 1.94 -1.28
CA VAL A 122 18.21 2.67 -0.88
C VAL A 122 18.60 3.88 -0.03
N PRO A 123 18.25 5.11 -0.42
CA PRO A 123 18.56 6.31 0.35
C PRO A 123 17.85 6.34 1.71
N ASP A 124 18.40 7.14 2.63
CA ASP A 124 17.80 7.33 3.95
C ASP A 124 16.37 7.89 3.87
N GLY A 125 15.49 7.38 4.73
CA GLY A 125 14.08 7.77 4.79
C GLY A 125 13.26 7.38 3.54
N ARG A 126 13.76 6.40 2.76
CA ARG A 126 13.07 5.92 1.57
C ARG A 126 12.94 4.41 1.56
N ILE A 127 11.98 3.94 0.76
CA ILE A 127 11.77 2.52 0.50
C ILE A 127 11.89 2.23 -0.99
N PHE A 128 12.40 1.06 -1.32
CA PHE A 128 12.43 0.51 -2.68
C PHE A 128 11.23 -0.40 -2.87
N VAL A 129 10.42 -0.13 -3.88
CA VAL A 129 9.17 -0.85 -4.11
C VAL A 129 9.14 -1.47 -5.50
N MET A 130 8.49 -2.64 -5.63
CA MET A 130 8.26 -3.30 -6.92
C MET A 130 6.82 -3.79 -7.01
N GLY A 131 6.31 -3.88 -8.24
CA GLY A 131 5.06 -4.59 -8.49
C GLY A 131 5.25 -6.09 -8.52
N ASP A 132 4.23 -6.86 -8.15
CA ASP A 132 4.27 -8.31 -8.16
C ASP A 132 4.34 -8.84 -9.61
N ARG A 133 3.67 -8.15 -10.54
CA ARG A 133 3.81 -8.44 -11.99
C ARG A 133 5.04 -7.74 -12.57
N ARG A 134 6.19 -8.38 -12.44
CA ARG A 134 7.51 -7.83 -12.73
C ARG A 134 7.70 -7.29 -14.13
N SER A 135 7.11 -7.93 -15.13
CA SER A 135 7.30 -7.61 -16.55
C SER A 135 6.64 -6.29 -16.97
N THR A 136 5.53 -5.90 -16.32
CA THR A 136 4.73 -4.74 -16.74
C THR A 136 4.68 -3.61 -15.70
N SER A 137 5.21 -3.83 -14.51
CA SER A 137 5.19 -2.83 -13.45
C SER A 137 6.22 -1.72 -13.70
N ILE A 138 5.75 -0.48 -13.60
CA ILE A 138 6.62 0.71 -13.47
C ILE A 138 6.74 1.01 -11.98
N ASP A 139 7.96 0.95 -11.43
CA ASP A 139 8.24 1.02 -10.01
C ASP A 139 9.66 1.55 -9.73
N SER A 140 10.24 1.28 -8.56
CA SER A 140 11.55 1.82 -8.18
C SER A 140 12.71 1.40 -9.08
N ARG A 141 12.53 0.38 -9.93
CA ARG A 141 13.51 0.01 -10.98
C ARG A 141 13.63 1.08 -12.07
N ASN A 142 12.61 1.92 -12.21
CA ASN A 142 12.62 3.04 -13.14
C ASN A 142 12.97 4.34 -12.42
N LYS A 143 13.98 5.06 -12.92
CA LYS A 143 14.45 6.34 -12.36
C LYS A 143 13.38 7.40 -12.24
N THR A 144 12.30 7.34 -13.04
CA THR A 144 11.21 8.32 -12.97
C THR A 144 10.36 8.13 -11.71
N VAL A 145 10.25 6.90 -11.21
CA VAL A 145 9.60 6.59 -9.94
C VAL A 145 10.59 6.70 -8.80
N GLY A 146 11.72 6.00 -8.90
CA GLY A 146 12.75 5.96 -7.87
C GLY A 146 12.27 5.35 -6.55
N CYS A 147 13.04 5.57 -5.50
CA CYS A 147 12.64 5.20 -4.14
C CYS A 147 11.60 6.16 -3.58
N ILE A 148 10.63 5.62 -2.87
CA ILE A 148 9.49 6.35 -2.31
C ILE A 148 9.86 6.89 -0.93
N ALA A 149 9.65 8.18 -0.70
CA ALA A 149 9.82 8.79 0.60
C ALA A 149 8.63 8.44 1.52
N GLU A 150 8.87 8.34 2.81
CA GLU A 150 7.83 7.97 3.79
C GLU A 150 6.64 8.93 3.76
N GLU A 151 6.87 10.22 3.50
CA GLU A 151 5.84 11.25 3.41
C GLU A 151 4.89 11.06 2.21
N GLN A 152 5.31 10.31 1.20
CA GLN A 152 4.49 9.99 0.04
C GLN A 152 3.53 8.83 0.31
N ILE A 153 3.74 8.07 1.39
CA ILE A 153 2.98 6.86 1.67
C ILE A 153 1.63 7.21 2.28
N VAL A 154 0.57 6.77 1.63
CA VAL A 154 -0.82 6.88 2.11
C VAL A 154 -1.06 5.89 3.26
N GLY A 155 -0.55 4.67 3.10
CA GLY A 155 -0.67 3.61 4.10
C GLY A 155 -0.26 2.23 3.57
N LYS A 156 -0.11 1.29 4.51
CA LYS A 156 0.09 -0.13 4.26
C LYS A 156 -1.27 -0.79 4.03
N LEU A 157 -1.41 -1.56 2.98
CA LEU A 157 -2.62 -2.33 2.71
C LEU A 157 -2.71 -3.50 3.70
N MET A 158 -3.89 -3.65 4.30
CA MET A 158 -4.10 -4.64 5.35
C MET A 158 -5.14 -5.68 4.96
N PHE A 159 -6.21 -5.25 4.28
CA PHE A 159 -7.38 -6.08 4.11
C PHE A 159 -8.11 -5.79 2.80
N CYS A 160 -8.49 -6.84 2.07
CA CYS A 160 -9.38 -6.75 0.93
C CYS A 160 -10.83 -6.93 1.40
N VAL A 161 -11.69 -5.94 1.14
CA VAL A 161 -13.10 -5.96 1.56
C VAL A 161 -14.04 -6.34 0.41
N TRP A 162 -13.61 -6.16 -0.81
CA TRP A 162 -14.38 -6.50 -2.00
C TRP A 162 -13.42 -6.91 -3.15
N PRO A 163 -13.75 -7.90 -3.96
CA PRO A 163 -14.97 -8.73 -3.93
C PRO A 163 -14.96 -9.73 -2.77
N PHE A 164 -16.13 -10.25 -2.40
CA PHE A 164 -16.27 -11.17 -1.25
C PHE A 164 -15.48 -12.48 -1.41
N GLU A 165 -15.20 -12.90 -2.65
CA GLU A 165 -14.38 -14.08 -2.94
C GLU A 165 -12.92 -13.91 -2.50
N ARG A 166 -12.46 -12.66 -2.37
CA ARG A 166 -11.11 -12.30 -1.92
C ARG A 166 -11.09 -11.56 -0.58
N PHE A 167 -12.20 -11.65 0.16
CA PHE A 167 -12.29 -11.04 1.47
C PHE A 167 -11.27 -11.64 2.44
N GLY A 168 -10.33 -10.84 2.93
CA GLY A 168 -9.30 -11.34 3.84
C GLY A 168 -8.11 -10.42 3.98
N PHE A 169 -7.15 -10.85 4.80
CA PHE A 169 -5.89 -10.14 4.96
C PHE A 169 -5.05 -10.24 3.68
N ILE A 170 -4.39 -9.14 3.37
CA ILE A 170 -3.45 -9.04 2.25
C ILE A 170 -2.07 -9.43 2.80
N VAL A 171 -1.43 -10.44 2.18
CA VAL A 171 -0.14 -11.01 2.59
C VAL A 171 0.91 -10.82 1.50
#